data_9bd8e7c7de4fa82c0a2ba27f73b823fc
#
_entry.id   9bd8e7c7de4fa82c0a2ba27f73b823fc
#
_cell.length_a   1.000
_cell.length_b   1.000
_cell.length_c   1.000
_cell.angle_alpha   90.00
_cell.angle_beta   90.00
_cell.angle_gamma   90.00
#
_symmetry.space_group_name_H-M   'P 1'
#
loop_
_entity.id
_entity.type
_entity.pdbx_description
1 polymer ?
#
loop_
_entity_poly.entity_id
_entity_poly.type
_entity_poly.pdbx_seq_one_letter_code
_entity_poly.pdbx_strand_id
1 'polypeptide(L)'
;MLLITDRPEQSAKLERLLSLWGRCDVVDLYRPAAGDERPQRLLVSDVDLSKRAAVEAVRHRLAERRYRKTPHLCLLRDQSPRLTTQANAIGASAVLPADLPSKALLDEIGRILHPQGWAPMQRHFVAASAGMADMLSAAADGRALPVATIEDSVDAINRAADDHDLGTWLDMVWTHDDATYQHCLLVAGLAAAFACELGFPEEARRLVTCSAVLHDIGKARVPLAILHKRGKPTREELAVLREHPQTGYEMLLRQGAFPREAVEAARSHHEYLDGSGYPRGLKGDEIPDVVRMVTICDIYAALIERRSYKVPMPPEAAYAALVAMGGKLDADLVRAFRPVVLPGPA
;
A
#
# COMPACT_ATOMS: atom_id res chain seq x y z
N MET A 1 8.33 7.36 13.97
CA MET A 1 7.18 7.64 14.88
C MET A 1 7.08 6.54 15.91
N LEU A 2 6.34 6.77 17.00
CA LEU A 2 6.12 5.76 18.02
C LEU A 2 4.61 5.53 18.19
N LEU A 3 4.18 4.28 17.97
CA LEU A 3 2.82 3.83 18.28
C LEU A 3 2.81 3.14 19.63
N ILE A 4 2.05 3.66 20.56
CA ILE A 4 1.82 3.10 21.90
C ILE A 4 0.44 2.45 21.90
N THR A 5 0.36 1.14 22.14
CA THR A 5 -0.91 0.41 22.10
C THR A 5 -0.99 -0.62 23.22
N ASP A 6 -2.21 -0.92 23.66
CA ASP A 6 -2.52 -2.02 24.59
C ASP A 6 -2.96 -3.30 23.84
N ARG A 7 -2.90 -3.29 22.49
CA ARG A 7 -3.26 -4.40 21.59
C ARG A 7 -2.28 -4.51 20.41
N PRO A 8 -0.99 -4.80 20.65
CA PRO A 8 0.03 -4.82 19.61
C PRO A 8 -0.28 -5.80 18.47
N GLU A 9 -0.90 -6.94 18.73
CA GLU A 9 -1.32 -7.91 17.72
C GLU A 9 -2.40 -7.39 16.75
N GLN A 10 -3.12 -6.32 17.11
CA GLN A 10 -4.15 -5.69 16.27
C GLN A 10 -3.68 -4.39 15.61
N SER A 11 -2.43 -4.00 15.82
CA SER A 11 -1.90 -2.71 15.38
C SER A 11 -1.39 -2.68 13.94
N ALA A 12 -1.30 -3.81 13.25
CA ALA A 12 -0.64 -3.94 11.95
C ALA A 12 -1.14 -2.96 10.86
N LYS A 13 -2.46 -2.67 10.82
CA LYS A 13 -3.00 -1.67 9.90
C LYS A 13 -2.53 -0.26 10.27
N LEU A 14 -2.62 0.09 11.55
CA LEU A 14 -2.23 1.42 12.03
C LEU A 14 -0.73 1.64 11.90
N GLU A 15 0.09 0.65 12.22
CA GLU A 15 1.54 0.67 12.00
C GLU A 15 1.89 0.95 10.53
N ARG A 16 1.24 0.26 9.58
CA ARG A 16 1.41 0.50 8.15
C ARG A 16 1.09 1.94 7.77
N LEU A 17 -0.06 2.47 8.20
CA LEU A 17 -0.46 3.84 7.93
C LEU A 17 0.53 4.86 8.48
N LEU A 18 1.01 4.65 9.70
CA LEU A 18 2.02 5.52 10.31
C LEU A 18 3.36 5.43 9.59
N SER A 19 3.73 4.26 9.07
CA SER A 19 4.97 4.04 8.32
C SER A 19 5.03 4.82 7.00
N LEU A 20 3.89 5.32 6.49
CA LEU A 20 3.83 6.25 5.34
C LEU A 20 4.59 7.56 5.59
N TRP A 21 4.76 7.93 6.85
CA TRP A 21 5.42 9.15 7.28
C TRP A 21 6.86 8.92 7.78
N GLY A 22 7.38 7.72 7.59
CA GLY A 22 8.67 7.26 8.06
C GLY A 22 8.54 6.11 9.07
N ARG A 23 9.66 5.55 9.49
CA ARG A 23 9.68 4.40 10.39
C ARG A 23 8.74 4.59 11.59
N CYS A 24 7.91 3.58 11.84
CA CYS A 24 7.04 3.46 13.00
C CYS A 24 7.53 2.32 13.89
N ASP A 25 7.80 2.62 15.15
CA ASP A 25 8.11 1.61 16.15
C ASP A 25 6.85 1.37 17.00
N VAL A 26 6.44 0.12 17.16
CA VAL A 26 5.26 -0.26 17.97
C VAL A 26 5.70 -0.68 19.36
N VAL A 27 5.07 -0.12 20.37
CA VAL A 27 5.38 -0.40 21.77
C VAL A 27 4.11 -0.84 22.50
N ASP A 28 4.18 -2.02 23.13
CA ASP A 28 3.16 -2.46 24.08
C ASP A 28 3.17 -1.55 25.32
N LEU A 29 2.00 -1.00 25.64
CA LEU A 29 1.85 -0.06 26.76
C LEU A 29 2.35 -0.64 28.09
N TYR A 30 2.16 -1.94 28.31
CA TYR A 30 2.44 -2.62 29.58
C TYR A 30 3.80 -3.30 29.62
N ARG A 31 4.57 -3.26 28.53
CA ARG A 31 5.93 -3.82 28.50
C ARG A 31 6.98 -2.71 28.48
N PRO A 32 8.13 -2.90 29.14
CA PRO A 32 9.23 -1.96 29.04
C PRO A 32 9.65 -1.86 27.57
N ALA A 33 9.78 -0.62 27.05
CA ALA A 33 10.33 -0.41 25.72
C ALA A 33 11.78 -0.86 25.71
N ALA A 34 12.17 -1.71 24.79
CA ALA A 34 13.57 -1.89 24.44
C ALA A 34 14.07 -0.50 24.01
N GLY A 35 15.16 -0.05 24.65
CA GLY A 35 15.59 1.34 24.58
C GLY A 35 15.96 1.80 23.19
N ASP A 36 14.98 2.36 22.49
CA ASP A 36 15.26 3.17 21.29
C ASP A 36 15.43 4.62 21.71
N GLU A 37 16.65 5.13 21.65
CA GLU A 37 17.01 6.48 22.05
C GLU A 37 16.74 7.54 20.97
N ARG A 38 16.19 7.13 19.81
CA ARG A 38 15.98 8.04 18.67
C ARG A 38 14.88 9.07 18.95
N PRO A 39 15.07 10.32 18.51
CA PRO A 39 14.03 11.33 18.61
C PRO A 39 12.81 10.94 17.76
N GLN A 40 11.64 11.00 18.36
CA GLN A 40 10.37 10.72 17.67
C GLN A 40 9.76 12.02 17.14
N ARG A 41 9.20 11.99 15.92
CA ARG A 41 8.52 13.13 15.30
C ARG A 41 7.06 13.24 15.72
N LEU A 42 6.43 12.12 16.05
CA LEU A 42 5.04 12.01 16.50
C LEU A 42 4.90 10.79 17.41
N LEU A 43 4.14 10.94 18.48
CA LEU A 43 3.64 9.85 19.30
C LEU A 43 2.17 9.62 18.95
N VAL A 44 1.80 8.37 18.74
CA VAL A 44 0.40 7.98 18.53
C VAL A 44 0.03 6.98 19.62
N SER A 45 -1.07 7.21 20.33
CA SER A 45 -1.59 6.24 21.27
C SER A 45 -2.94 5.68 20.83
N ASP A 46 -3.04 4.36 20.69
CA ASP A 46 -4.27 3.58 20.52
C ASP A 46 -4.48 2.73 21.77
N VAL A 47 -5.05 3.34 22.81
CA VAL A 47 -5.11 2.78 24.15
C VAL A 47 -6.50 2.97 24.75
N ASP A 48 -6.97 1.99 25.51
CA ASP A 48 -8.23 2.09 26.25
C ASP A 48 -8.08 3.00 27.48
N LEU A 49 -8.34 4.30 27.29
CA LEU A 49 -8.28 5.30 28.35
C LEU A 49 -9.41 5.18 29.41
N SER A 50 -10.36 4.27 29.26
CA SER A 50 -11.32 3.98 30.34
C SER A 50 -10.65 3.34 31.56
N LYS A 51 -9.48 2.71 31.36
CA LYS A 51 -8.69 2.04 32.38
C LYS A 51 -7.69 2.99 33.02
N ARG A 52 -7.80 3.17 34.34
CA ARG A 52 -6.89 4.03 35.12
C ARG A 52 -5.41 3.66 34.92
N ALA A 53 -5.09 2.37 34.93
CA ALA A 53 -3.72 1.89 34.73
C ALA A 53 -3.15 2.31 33.34
N ALA A 54 -3.99 2.30 32.29
CA ALA A 54 -3.59 2.72 30.96
C ALA A 54 -3.29 4.22 30.91
N VAL A 55 -4.11 5.04 31.55
CA VAL A 55 -3.90 6.50 31.64
C VAL A 55 -2.59 6.80 32.38
N GLU A 56 -2.33 6.15 33.51
CA GLU A 56 -1.10 6.33 34.29
C GLU A 56 0.13 5.91 33.48
N ALA A 57 0.06 4.77 32.75
CA ALA A 57 1.14 4.27 31.93
C ALA A 57 1.45 5.20 30.74
N VAL A 58 0.42 5.69 30.00
CA VAL A 58 0.61 6.67 28.92
C VAL A 58 1.22 7.96 29.45
N ARG A 59 0.68 8.48 30.58
CA ARG A 59 1.21 9.71 31.21
C ARG A 59 2.66 9.56 31.61
N HIS A 60 3.04 8.43 32.20
CA HIS A 60 4.42 8.13 32.58
C HIS A 60 5.33 8.14 31.35
N ARG A 61 4.89 7.49 30.26
CA ARG A 61 5.64 7.44 29.00
C ARG A 61 5.83 8.83 28.36
N LEU A 62 4.77 9.63 28.30
CA LEU A 62 4.83 10.99 27.75
C LEU A 62 5.68 11.94 28.62
N ALA A 63 5.84 11.67 29.90
CA ALA A 63 6.69 12.45 30.81
C ALA A 63 8.18 12.22 30.61
N GLU A 64 8.60 11.17 29.89
CA GLU A 64 10.00 10.90 29.58
C GLU A 64 10.63 12.11 28.87
N ARG A 65 11.85 12.49 29.29
CA ARG A 65 12.55 13.70 28.77
C ARG A 65 12.62 13.78 27.24
N ARG A 66 12.76 12.62 26.60
CA ARG A 66 12.86 12.48 25.13
C ARG A 66 11.58 12.83 24.37
N TYR A 67 10.41 12.79 25.03
CA TYR A 67 9.09 13.01 24.40
C TYR A 67 8.46 14.36 24.73
N ARG A 68 9.07 15.17 25.61
CA ARG A 68 8.47 16.44 26.12
C ARG A 68 8.03 17.43 25.07
N LYS A 69 8.66 17.41 23.88
CA LYS A 69 8.34 18.33 22.76
C LYS A 69 7.74 17.61 21.56
N THR A 70 7.50 16.31 21.67
CA THR A 70 6.95 15.50 20.58
C THR A 70 5.42 15.64 20.60
N PRO A 71 4.78 16.02 19.48
CA PRO A 71 3.32 16.03 19.40
C PRO A 71 2.76 14.65 19.73
N HIS A 72 1.61 14.61 20.38
CA HIS A 72 0.92 13.39 20.76
C HIS A 72 -0.48 13.34 20.16
N LEU A 73 -0.74 12.40 19.27
CA LEU A 73 -2.05 12.08 18.71
C LEU A 73 -2.66 10.93 19.50
N CYS A 74 -3.84 11.17 20.08
CA CYS A 74 -4.57 10.16 20.84
C CYS A 74 -5.75 9.63 20.02
N LEU A 75 -5.81 8.32 19.81
CA LEU A 75 -6.92 7.63 19.15
C LEU A 75 -7.85 7.07 20.21
N LEU A 76 -9.11 7.51 20.20
CA LEU A 76 -10.14 7.09 21.16
C LEU A 76 -11.06 6.05 20.53
N ARG A 77 -11.22 4.92 21.19
CA ARG A 77 -12.18 3.84 20.82
C ARG A 77 -13.62 4.17 21.23
N ASP A 78 -13.77 5.03 22.25
CA ASP A 78 -15.02 5.63 22.69
C ASP A 78 -14.82 7.14 22.81
N GLN A 79 -15.66 7.91 22.14
CA GLN A 79 -15.59 9.37 22.05
C GLN A 79 -16.42 10.08 23.12
N SER A 80 -16.61 9.47 24.26
CA SER A 80 -17.29 10.13 25.35
C SER A 80 -16.56 11.44 25.76
N PRO A 81 -17.28 12.48 26.14
CA PRO A 81 -16.69 13.76 26.59
C PRO A 81 -15.67 13.56 27.73
N ARG A 82 -15.90 12.57 28.58
CA ARG A 82 -15.00 12.19 29.66
C ARG A 82 -13.64 11.72 29.14
N LEU A 83 -13.61 10.82 28.14
CA LEU A 83 -12.36 10.30 27.61
C LEU A 83 -11.62 11.33 26.77
N THR A 84 -12.34 12.19 26.04
CA THR A 84 -11.75 13.34 25.32
C THR A 84 -11.08 14.31 26.30
N THR A 85 -11.75 14.65 27.41
CA THR A 85 -11.15 15.48 28.46
C THR A 85 -9.91 14.83 29.06
N GLN A 86 -9.94 13.51 29.25
CA GLN A 86 -8.82 12.75 29.80
C GLN A 86 -7.64 12.69 28.85
N ALA A 87 -7.88 12.50 27.53
CA ALA A 87 -6.84 12.55 26.50
C ALA A 87 -6.14 13.92 26.46
N ASN A 88 -6.91 15.00 26.53
CA ASN A 88 -6.36 16.35 26.63
C ASN A 88 -5.56 16.58 27.92
N ALA A 89 -6.02 16.04 29.05
CA ALA A 89 -5.34 16.16 30.35
C ALA A 89 -4.01 15.39 30.42
N ILE A 90 -3.81 14.35 29.62
CA ILE A 90 -2.52 13.68 29.48
C ILE A 90 -1.59 14.32 28.45
N GLY A 91 -2.01 15.42 27.81
CA GLY A 91 -1.17 16.19 26.88
C GLY A 91 -1.32 15.81 25.42
N ALA A 92 -2.47 15.31 24.99
CA ALA A 92 -2.74 15.09 23.57
C ALA A 92 -2.74 16.41 22.81
N SER A 93 -2.00 16.48 21.72
CA SER A 93 -2.00 17.61 20.77
C SER A 93 -3.21 17.54 19.83
N ALA A 94 -3.72 16.33 19.59
CA ALA A 94 -4.94 16.07 18.86
C ALA A 94 -5.59 14.76 19.39
N VAL A 95 -6.92 14.72 19.32
CA VAL A 95 -7.73 13.57 19.75
C VAL A 95 -8.66 13.20 18.62
N LEU A 96 -8.59 11.96 18.16
CA LEU A 96 -9.37 11.44 17.03
C LEU A 96 -10.07 10.12 17.38
N PRO A 97 -11.16 9.78 16.67
CA PRO A 97 -11.74 8.43 16.72
C PRO A 97 -10.74 7.36 16.27
N ALA A 98 -10.69 6.22 16.94
CA ALA A 98 -9.85 5.10 16.51
C ALA A 98 -10.38 4.41 15.24
N ASP A 99 -11.65 4.59 14.90
CA ASP A 99 -12.32 4.08 13.70
C ASP A 99 -12.36 5.10 12.54
N LEU A 100 -11.60 6.20 12.67
CA LEU A 100 -11.51 7.22 11.63
C LEU A 100 -11.04 6.59 10.30
N PRO A 101 -11.62 6.99 9.14
CA PRO A 101 -11.11 6.57 7.83
C PRO A 101 -9.61 6.85 7.68
N SER A 102 -8.87 5.92 7.08
CA SER A 102 -7.42 6.01 6.96
C SER A 102 -6.94 7.33 6.35
N LYS A 103 -7.63 7.83 5.31
CA LYS A 103 -7.34 9.13 4.70
C LYS A 103 -7.42 10.27 5.72
N ALA A 104 -8.48 10.35 6.51
CA ALA A 104 -8.67 11.42 7.49
C ALA A 104 -7.61 11.36 8.61
N LEU A 105 -7.23 10.16 9.04
CA LEU A 105 -6.13 9.98 9.98
C LEU A 105 -4.81 10.49 9.40
N LEU A 106 -4.51 10.11 8.17
CA LEU A 106 -3.28 10.51 7.49
C LEU A 106 -3.24 12.02 7.21
N ASP A 107 -4.38 12.62 6.87
CA ASP A 107 -4.51 14.07 6.70
C ASP A 107 -4.20 14.83 8.00
N GLU A 108 -4.65 14.31 9.15
CA GLU A 108 -4.34 14.93 10.45
C GLU A 108 -2.86 14.77 10.82
N ILE A 109 -2.29 13.57 10.62
CA ILE A 109 -0.87 13.33 10.85
C ILE A 109 -0.03 14.27 9.99
N GLY A 110 -0.38 14.41 8.72
CA GLY A 110 0.31 15.33 7.81
C GLY A 110 0.24 16.78 8.26
N ARG A 111 -0.91 17.22 8.77
CA ARG A 111 -1.07 18.57 9.32
C ARG A 111 -0.18 18.81 10.54
N ILE A 112 -0.04 17.80 11.40
CA ILE A 112 0.86 17.86 12.55
C ILE A 112 2.34 17.89 12.14
N LEU A 113 2.73 17.03 11.19
CA LEU A 113 4.13 16.87 10.77
C LEU A 113 4.61 17.95 9.80
N HIS A 114 3.69 18.53 9.01
CA HIS A 114 3.98 19.50 7.96
C HIS A 114 3.03 20.72 8.05
N PRO A 115 3.17 21.56 9.10
CA PRO A 115 2.30 22.72 9.30
C PRO A 115 2.39 23.76 8.18
N GLN A 116 3.45 23.73 7.37
CA GLN A 116 3.64 24.56 6.17
C GLN A 116 2.94 24.03 4.92
N GLY A 117 2.28 22.88 5.02
CA GLY A 117 1.66 22.15 3.90
C GLY A 117 2.55 21.07 3.30
N TRP A 118 1.96 20.24 2.44
CA TRP A 118 2.64 19.12 1.78
C TRP A 118 2.83 19.41 0.29
N ALA A 119 3.86 18.80 -0.30
CA ALA A 119 4.00 18.77 -1.75
C ALA A 119 2.80 18.04 -2.40
N PRO A 120 2.34 18.43 -3.61
CA PRO A 120 1.24 17.75 -4.30
C PRO A 120 1.42 16.24 -4.40
N MET A 121 2.57 15.78 -4.86
CA MET A 121 2.93 14.37 -4.96
C MET A 121 2.75 13.62 -3.64
N GLN A 122 3.17 14.20 -2.52
CA GLN A 122 3.03 13.60 -1.20
C GLN A 122 1.55 13.42 -0.80
N ARG A 123 0.68 14.39 -1.14
CA ARG A 123 -0.77 14.25 -0.91
C ARG A 123 -1.37 13.13 -1.74
N HIS A 124 -1.01 13.03 -3.01
CA HIS A 124 -1.48 11.96 -3.89
C HIS A 124 -1.03 10.60 -3.39
N PHE A 125 0.23 10.47 -3.02
CA PHE A 125 0.78 9.23 -2.47
C PHE A 125 0.08 8.79 -1.19
N VAL A 126 -0.14 9.70 -0.24
CA VAL A 126 -0.83 9.42 1.03
C VAL A 126 -2.29 9.00 0.79
N ALA A 127 -3.00 9.67 -0.13
CA ALA A 127 -4.36 9.30 -0.48
C ALA A 127 -4.44 7.90 -1.12
N ALA A 128 -3.56 7.61 -2.08
CA ALA A 128 -3.46 6.29 -2.71
C ALA A 128 -3.16 5.19 -1.67
N SER A 129 -2.21 5.48 -0.79
CA SER A 129 -1.77 4.58 0.26
C SER A 129 -2.87 4.27 1.28
N ALA A 130 -3.67 5.27 1.65
CA ALA A 130 -4.80 5.09 2.56
C ALA A 130 -5.82 4.09 2.01
N GLY A 131 -6.22 4.27 0.76
CA GLY A 131 -7.20 3.39 0.13
C GLY A 131 -6.67 1.98 -0.10
N MET A 132 -5.39 1.84 -0.44
CA MET A 132 -4.75 0.53 -0.54
C MET A 132 -4.77 -0.21 0.80
N ALA A 133 -4.47 0.48 1.91
CA ALA A 133 -4.51 -0.11 3.25
C ALA A 133 -5.93 -0.52 3.65
N ASP A 134 -6.93 0.31 3.36
CA ASP A 134 -8.34 0.01 3.64
C ASP A 134 -8.84 -1.18 2.81
N MET A 135 -8.47 -1.23 1.53
CA MET A 135 -8.79 -2.31 0.61
C MET A 135 -8.22 -3.65 1.09
N LEU A 136 -6.92 -3.72 1.36
CA LEU A 136 -6.25 -4.94 1.79
C LEU A 136 -6.75 -5.41 3.15
N SER A 137 -7.02 -4.49 4.09
CA SER A 137 -7.61 -4.83 5.38
C SER A 137 -9.03 -5.41 5.22
N ALA A 138 -9.90 -4.76 4.44
CA ALA A 138 -11.25 -5.26 4.19
C ALA A 138 -11.23 -6.64 3.52
N ALA A 139 -10.34 -6.83 2.54
CA ALA A 139 -10.13 -8.11 1.87
C ALA A 139 -9.69 -9.20 2.84
N ALA A 140 -8.70 -8.93 3.69
CA ALA A 140 -8.20 -9.87 4.70
C ALA A 140 -9.28 -10.28 5.70
N ASP A 141 -10.10 -9.32 6.15
CA ASP A 141 -11.19 -9.55 7.11
C ASP A 141 -12.45 -10.18 6.46
N GLY A 142 -12.51 -10.29 5.14
CA GLY A 142 -13.71 -10.76 4.42
C GLY A 142 -14.86 -9.77 4.43
N ARG A 143 -14.58 -8.51 4.67
CA ARG A 143 -15.54 -7.41 4.60
C ARG A 143 -15.73 -6.94 3.15
N ALA A 144 -16.84 -6.22 2.89
CA ALA A 144 -17.03 -5.53 1.62
C ALA A 144 -15.86 -4.53 1.37
N LEU A 145 -15.37 -4.50 0.13
CA LEU A 145 -14.30 -3.57 -0.25
C LEU A 145 -14.84 -2.13 -0.27
N PRO A 146 -14.08 -1.15 0.21
CA PRO A 146 -14.49 0.25 0.26
C PRO A 146 -14.37 0.91 -1.13
N VAL A 147 -15.34 0.71 -2.01
CA VAL A 147 -15.30 1.12 -3.43
C VAL A 147 -14.92 2.59 -3.59
N ALA A 148 -15.59 3.50 -2.89
CA ALA A 148 -15.30 4.94 -3.00
C ALA A 148 -13.85 5.28 -2.62
N THR A 149 -13.31 4.63 -1.57
CA THR A 149 -11.92 4.85 -1.15
C THR A 149 -10.91 4.28 -2.17
N ILE A 150 -11.27 3.18 -2.84
CA ILE A 150 -10.46 2.61 -3.93
C ILE A 150 -10.48 3.55 -5.14
N GLU A 151 -11.62 4.10 -5.50
CA GLU A 151 -11.76 5.09 -6.57
C GLU A 151 -10.95 6.36 -6.27
N ASP A 152 -11.04 6.90 -5.04
CA ASP A 152 -10.19 8.01 -4.58
C ASP A 152 -8.70 7.72 -4.74
N SER A 153 -8.28 6.47 -4.49
CA SER A 153 -6.88 6.04 -4.66
C SER A 153 -6.48 6.00 -6.12
N VAL A 154 -7.34 5.45 -6.99
CA VAL A 154 -7.12 5.44 -8.45
C VAL A 154 -6.96 6.86 -8.97
N ASP A 155 -7.80 7.81 -8.52
CA ASP A 155 -7.71 9.20 -8.92
C ASP A 155 -6.42 9.87 -8.42
N ALA A 156 -6.02 9.56 -7.18
CA ALA A 156 -4.79 10.11 -6.62
C ALA A 156 -3.55 9.60 -7.39
N ILE A 157 -3.52 8.32 -7.76
CA ILE A 157 -2.43 7.72 -8.54
C ILE A 157 -2.36 8.32 -9.94
N ASN A 158 -3.50 8.49 -10.62
CA ASN A 158 -3.53 9.12 -11.94
C ASN A 158 -3.06 10.59 -11.89
N ARG A 159 -3.45 11.37 -10.87
CA ARG A 159 -2.94 12.73 -10.68
C ARG A 159 -1.43 12.76 -10.42
N ALA A 160 -0.92 11.80 -9.66
CA ALA A 160 0.53 11.67 -9.45
C ALA A 160 1.27 11.36 -10.76
N ALA A 161 0.67 10.55 -11.64
CA ALA A 161 1.24 10.25 -12.97
C ALA A 161 1.21 11.48 -13.90
N ASP A 162 0.21 12.36 -13.80
CA ASP A 162 0.13 13.61 -14.57
C ASP A 162 1.27 14.58 -14.21
N ASP A 163 1.83 14.50 -13.01
CA ASP A 163 2.99 15.30 -12.59
C ASP A 163 4.31 14.83 -13.25
N HIS A 164 4.28 13.73 -14.01
CA HIS A 164 5.44 13.12 -14.71
C HIS A 164 6.67 12.85 -13.82
N ASP A 165 6.48 12.68 -12.51
CA ASP A 165 7.54 12.43 -11.54
C ASP A 165 7.42 11.01 -10.93
N LEU A 166 7.54 10.01 -11.80
CA LEU A 166 7.56 8.60 -11.37
C LEU A 166 8.71 8.31 -10.40
N GLY A 167 9.85 9.00 -10.53
CA GLY A 167 11.00 8.83 -9.64
C GLY A 167 10.66 9.13 -8.19
N THR A 168 10.05 10.28 -7.93
CA THR A 168 9.58 10.64 -6.58
C THR A 168 8.52 9.66 -6.06
N TRP A 169 7.59 9.20 -6.91
CA TRP A 169 6.63 8.17 -6.53
C TRP A 169 7.31 6.88 -6.08
N LEU A 170 8.26 6.36 -6.86
CA LEU A 170 9.02 5.15 -6.54
C LEU A 170 9.81 5.30 -5.23
N ASP A 171 10.48 6.44 -5.03
CA ASP A 171 11.21 6.72 -3.80
C ASP A 171 10.29 6.71 -2.57
N MET A 172 9.09 7.26 -2.68
CA MET A 172 8.10 7.21 -1.61
C MET A 172 7.61 5.80 -1.34
N VAL A 173 7.31 5.02 -2.39
CA VAL A 173 6.89 3.61 -2.25
C VAL A 173 7.98 2.80 -1.54
N TRP A 174 9.25 3.01 -1.84
CA TRP A 174 10.36 2.28 -1.23
C TRP A 174 10.62 2.60 0.25
N THR A 175 9.93 3.57 0.83
CA THR A 175 9.98 3.84 2.28
C THR A 175 9.12 2.86 3.10
N HIS A 176 8.31 2.02 2.44
CA HIS A 176 7.41 1.07 3.11
C HIS A 176 8.08 -0.28 3.38
N ASP A 177 7.79 -0.87 4.54
CA ASP A 177 8.33 -2.17 4.95
C ASP A 177 7.45 -3.37 4.53
N ASP A 178 6.15 -3.16 4.25
CA ASP A 178 5.23 -4.23 3.81
C ASP A 178 5.38 -4.49 2.31
N ALA A 179 5.96 -5.64 1.96
CA ALA A 179 6.30 -5.99 0.58
C ALA A 179 5.07 -6.10 -0.34
N THR A 180 3.92 -6.61 0.15
CA THR A 180 2.70 -6.72 -0.67
C THR A 180 2.13 -5.35 -0.98
N TYR A 181 2.08 -4.50 0.03
CA TYR A 181 1.62 -3.14 -0.08
C TYR A 181 2.52 -2.30 -1.01
N GLN A 182 3.83 -2.39 -0.80
CA GLN A 182 4.83 -1.76 -1.65
C GLN A 182 4.66 -2.18 -3.10
N HIS A 183 4.53 -3.49 -3.36
CA HIS A 183 4.34 -4.05 -4.69
C HIS A 183 3.09 -3.49 -5.39
N CYS A 184 1.93 -3.50 -4.72
CA CYS A 184 0.69 -2.98 -5.30
C CYS A 184 0.81 -1.49 -5.68
N LEU A 185 1.45 -0.67 -4.84
CA LEU A 185 1.68 0.76 -5.16
C LEU A 185 2.69 0.95 -6.29
N LEU A 186 3.72 0.09 -6.40
CA LEU A 186 4.66 0.11 -7.53
C LEU A 186 3.92 -0.19 -8.83
N VAL A 187 3.17 -1.29 -8.88
CA VAL A 187 2.43 -1.70 -10.09
C VAL A 187 1.42 -0.63 -10.50
N ALA A 188 0.67 -0.07 -9.54
CA ALA A 188 -0.35 0.94 -9.83
C ALA A 188 0.26 2.25 -10.36
N GLY A 189 1.37 2.72 -9.78
CA GLY A 189 2.09 3.90 -10.26
C GLY A 189 2.69 3.70 -11.65
N LEU A 190 3.31 2.55 -11.90
CA LEU A 190 3.85 2.18 -13.21
C LEU A 190 2.76 2.09 -14.27
N ALA A 191 1.61 1.48 -13.94
CA ALA A 191 0.48 1.33 -14.86
C ALA A 191 -0.17 2.68 -15.22
N ALA A 192 -0.30 3.58 -14.24
CA ALA A 192 -0.81 4.93 -14.47
C ALA A 192 0.15 5.75 -15.35
N ALA A 193 1.46 5.72 -15.06
CA ALA A 193 2.46 6.38 -15.88
C ALA A 193 2.51 5.80 -17.31
N PHE A 194 2.34 4.49 -17.46
CA PHE A 194 2.29 3.84 -18.76
C PHE A 194 1.07 4.27 -19.59
N ALA A 195 -0.11 4.30 -18.97
CA ALA A 195 -1.32 4.76 -19.64
C ALA A 195 -1.25 6.27 -20.00
N CYS A 196 -0.58 7.08 -19.16
CA CYS A 196 -0.30 8.48 -19.45
C CYS A 196 0.65 8.64 -20.65
N GLU A 197 1.76 7.89 -20.69
CA GLU A 197 2.74 7.89 -21.81
C GLU A 197 2.10 7.49 -23.15
N LEU A 198 1.15 6.55 -23.11
CA LEU A 198 0.37 6.15 -24.30
C LEU A 198 -0.68 7.18 -24.72
N GLY A 199 -0.85 8.27 -23.98
CA GLY A 199 -1.83 9.31 -24.29
C GLY A 199 -3.29 8.83 -24.13
N PHE A 200 -3.55 7.88 -23.27
CA PHE A 200 -4.90 7.38 -23.05
C PHE A 200 -5.83 8.45 -22.47
N PRO A 201 -7.10 8.50 -22.92
CA PRO A 201 -8.11 9.36 -22.30
C PRO A 201 -8.31 8.98 -20.81
N GLU A 202 -8.79 9.93 -20.03
CA GLU A 202 -8.95 9.80 -18.57
C GLU A 202 -9.64 8.50 -18.14
N GLU A 203 -10.75 8.14 -18.82
CA GLU A 203 -11.52 6.92 -18.51
C GLU A 203 -10.67 5.65 -18.70
N ALA A 204 -9.90 5.57 -19.80
CA ALA A 204 -9.02 4.42 -20.04
C ALA A 204 -7.85 4.38 -19.06
N ARG A 205 -7.27 5.54 -18.67
CA ARG A 205 -6.25 5.63 -17.64
C ARG A 205 -6.77 5.13 -16.29
N ARG A 206 -7.98 5.57 -15.89
CA ARG A 206 -8.66 5.09 -14.69
C ARG A 206 -8.86 3.58 -14.69
N LEU A 207 -9.26 3.01 -15.84
CA LEU A 207 -9.45 1.57 -15.98
C LEU A 207 -8.14 0.80 -15.79
N VAL A 208 -7.06 1.22 -16.46
CA VAL A 208 -5.73 0.59 -16.32
C VAL A 208 -5.22 0.68 -14.88
N THR A 209 -5.32 1.86 -14.26
CA THR A 209 -4.89 2.08 -12.87
C THR A 209 -5.74 1.27 -11.88
N CYS A 210 -7.06 1.24 -12.05
CA CYS A 210 -7.97 0.42 -11.23
C CYS A 210 -7.61 -1.07 -11.34
N SER A 211 -7.34 -1.54 -12.55
CA SER A 211 -6.92 -2.93 -12.80
C SER A 211 -5.61 -3.25 -12.07
N ALA A 212 -4.65 -2.33 -12.09
CA ALA A 212 -3.38 -2.47 -11.39
C ALA A 212 -3.53 -2.40 -9.86
N VAL A 213 -4.42 -1.56 -9.32
CA VAL A 213 -4.72 -1.50 -7.88
C VAL A 213 -5.31 -2.81 -7.37
N LEU A 214 -6.15 -3.45 -8.18
CA LEU A 214 -6.92 -4.64 -7.78
C LEU A 214 -6.24 -5.98 -8.13
N HIS A 215 -5.20 -6.00 -8.97
CA HIS A 215 -4.66 -7.23 -9.55
C HIS A 215 -4.31 -8.30 -8.50
N ASP A 216 -3.76 -7.88 -7.38
CA ASP A 216 -3.22 -8.73 -6.32
C ASP A 216 -4.13 -8.83 -5.08
N ILE A 217 -5.37 -8.37 -5.13
CA ILE A 217 -6.29 -8.33 -3.98
C ILE A 217 -6.47 -9.71 -3.31
N GLY A 218 -6.39 -10.78 -4.08
CA GLY A 218 -6.50 -12.15 -3.57
C GLY A 218 -5.36 -12.55 -2.63
N LYS A 219 -4.20 -11.89 -2.69
CA LYS A 219 -3.08 -12.12 -1.75
C LYS A 219 -3.46 -11.82 -0.30
N ALA A 220 -4.47 -10.99 -0.07
CA ALA A 220 -4.99 -10.73 1.28
C ALA A 220 -5.55 -12.00 1.98
N ARG A 221 -5.81 -13.07 1.23
CA ARG A 221 -6.27 -14.37 1.74
C ARG A 221 -5.18 -15.41 1.87
N VAL A 222 -3.97 -15.12 1.41
CA VAL A 222 -2.82 -16.02 1.57
C VAL A 222 -2.34 -15.94 3.02
N PRO A 223 -2.06 -17.09 3.67
CA PRO A 223 -1.50 -17.09 5.02
C PRO A 223 -0.22 -16.25 5.12
N LEU A 224 -0.13 -15.37 6.11
CA LEU A 224 1.03 -14.47 6.29
C LEU A 224 2.36 -15.22 6.42
N ALA A 225 2.34 -16.43 7.00
CA ALA A 225 3.52 -17.29 7.10
C ALA A 225 4.11 -17.68 5.74
N ILE A 226 3.26 -17.80 4.71
CA ILE A 226 3.67 -18.05 3.32
C ILE A 226 4.09 -16.74 2.65
N LEU A 227 3.27 -15.70 2.78
CA LEU A 227 3.46 -14.41 2.13
C LEU A 227 4.77 -13.71 2.57
N HIS A 228 5.09 -13.78 3.88
CA HIS A 228 6.27 -13.15 4.48
C HIS A 228 7.46 -14.12 4.65
N LYS A 229 7.40 -15.30 4.02
CA LYS A 229 8.47 -16.29 4.11
C LYS A 229 9.78 -15.73 3.54
N ARG A 230 10.85 -15.78 4.33
CA ARG A 230 12.20 -15.49 3.85
C ARG A 230 12.73 -16.68 3.07
N GLY A 231 12.94 -16.51 1.78
CA GLY A 231 13.45 -17.55 0.89
C GLY A 231 12.44 -18.07 -0.13
N LYS A 232 12.80 -19.14 -0.86
CA LYS A 232 11.91 -19.69 -1.89
C LYS A 232 10.75 -20.45 -1.25
N PRO A 233 9.50 -20.28 -1.74
CA PRO A 233 8.37 -21.08 -1.31
C PRO A 233 8.57 -22.56 -1.69
N THR A 234 8.02 -23.48 -0.88
CA THR A 234 7.93 -24.90 -1.25
C THR A 234 6.94 -25.08 -2.40
N ARG A 235 6.85 -26.31 -2.93
CA ARG A 235 5.90 -26.63 -4.01
C ARG A 235 4.45 -26.43 -3.55
N GLU A 236 4.15 -26.82 -2.31
CA GLU A 236 2.83 -26.69 -1.69
C GLU A 236 2.50 -25.21 -1.43
N GLU A 237 3.44 -24.45 -0.88
CA GLU A 237 3.28 -23.00 -0.66
C GLU A 237 3.11 -22.23 -1.98
N LEU A 238 3.83 -22.65 -3.04
CA LEU A 238 3.68 -22.07 -4.36
C LEU A 238 2.29 -22.36 -4.96
N ALA A 239 1.73 -23.55 -4.70
CA ALA A 239 0.37 -23.88 -5.12
C ALA A 239 -0.65 -22.93 -4.44
N VAL A 240 -0.52 -22.71 -3.13
CA VAL A 240 -1.36 -21.76 -2.38
C VAL A 240 -1.20 -20.33 -2.91
N LEU A 241 0.04 -19.89 -3.16
CA LEU A 241 0.29 -18.56 -3.74
C LEU A 241 -0.38 -18.40 -5.12
N ARG A 242 -0.38 -19.44 -5.95
CA ARG A 242 -0.99 -19.41 -7.29
C ARG A 242 -2.51 -19.36 -7.30
N GLU A 243 -3.16 -19.51 -6.16
CA GLU A 243 -4.62 -19.38 -6.04
C GLU A 243 -5.07 -17.91 -5.96
N HIS A 244 -4.16 -16.95 -5.65
CA HIS A 244 -4.57 -15.56 -5.44
C HIS A 244 -5.28 -14.93 -6.65
N PRO A 245 -4.95 -15.22 -7.94
CA PRO A 245 -5.68 -14.61 -9.06
C PRO A 245 -7.14 -15.04 -9.08
N GLN A 246 -7.40 -16.34 -8.90
CA GLN A 246 -8.77 -16.87 -8.86
C GLN A 246 -9.51 -16.35 -7.62
N THR A 247 -8.87 -16.31 -6.46
CA THR A 247 -9.43 -15.76 -5.21
C THR A 247 -9.81 -14.29 -5.37
N GLY A 248 -8.91 -13.48 -5.95
CA GLY A 248 -9.16 -12.06 -6.22
C GLY A 248 -10.33 -11.85 -7.18
N TYR A 249 -10.36 -12.60 -8.28
CA TYR A 249 -11.48 -12.61 -9.22
C TYR A 249 -12.81 -12.86 -8.53
N GLU A 250 -12.92 -13.92 -7.72
CA GLU A 250 -14.15 -14.27 -7.03
C GLU A 250 -14.58 -13.22 -5.98
N MET A 251 -13.62 -12.57 -5.31
CA MET A 251 -13.89 -11.49 -4.39
C MET A 251 -14.50 -10.28 -5.11
N LEU A 252 -13.91 -9.86 -6.21
CA LEU A 252 -14.35 -8.71 -7.00
C LEU A 252 -15.67 -8.97 -7.71
N LEU A 253 -15.85 -10.20 -8.24
CA LEU A 253 -17.10 -10.61 -8.92
C LEU A 253 -18.27 -10.60 -7.94
N ARG A 254 -18.10 -11.11 -6.71
CA ARG A 254 -19.14 -11.11 -5.67
C ARG A 254 -19.56 -9.72 -5.26
N GLN A 255 -18.64 -8.76 -5.29
CA GLN A 255 -18.95 -7.38 -4.97
C GLN A 255 -19.73 -6.67 -6.09
N GLY A 256 -19.47 -6.99 -7.36
CA GLY A 256 -20.19 -6.49 -8.53
C GLY A 256 -20.07 -4.98 -8.77
N ALA A 257 -19.07 -4.32 -8.17
CA ALA A 257 -18.90 -2.86 -8.17
C ALA A 257 -17.74 -2.37 -9.05
N PHE A 258 -16.96 -3.29 -9.62
CA PHE A 258 -15.75 -2.95 -10.38
C PHE A 258 -15.92 -3.23 -11.87
N PRO A 259 -15.21 -2.50 -12.77
CA PRO A 259 -15.19 -2.76 -14.19
C PRO A 259 -14.82 -4.23 -14.48
N ARG A 260 -15.47 -4.82 -15.49
CA ARG A 260 -15.24 -6.22 -15.88
C ARG A 260 -13.77 -6.47 -16.24
N GLU A 261 -13.15 -5.54 -16.90
CA GLU A 261 -11.75 -5.59 -17.31
C GLU A 261 -10.80 -5.60 -16.11
N ALA A 262 -11.11 -4.84 -15.04
CA ALA A 262 -10.33 -4.86 -13.81
C ALA A 262 -10.50 -6.19 -13.05
N VAL A 263 -11.70 -6.74 -13.03
CA VAL A 263 -11.97 -8.08 -12.47
C VAL A 263 -11.22 -9.15 -13.26
N GLU A 264 -11.17 -9.05 -14.58
CA GLU A 264 -10.41 -9.95 -15.45
C GLU A 264 -8.89 -9.78 -15.24
N ALA A 265 -8.39 -8.57 -15.05
CA ALA A 265 -6.99 -8.33 -14.76
C ALA A 265 -6.55 -9.02 -13.45
N ALA A 266 -7.37 -8.97 -12.40
CA ALA A 266 -7.09 -9.68 -11.16
C ALA A 266 -6.96 -11.20 -11.37
N ARG A 267 -7.72 -11.78 -12.31
CA ARG A 267 -7.67 -13.21 -12.63
C ARG A 267 -6.47 -13.58 -13.49
N SER A 268 -6.10 -12.71 -14.44
CA SER A 268 -5.30 -13.09 -15.61
C SER A 268 -3.95 -12.39 -15.74
N HIS A 269 -3.53 -11.56 -14.76
CA HIS A 269 -2.25 -10.85 -14.82
C HIS A 269 -1.00 -11.76 -14.81
N HIS A 270 -1.15 -13.04 -14.59
CA HIS A 270 -0.08 -14.05 -14.72
C HIS A 270 -0.20 -14.91 -15.99
N GLU A 271 -1.09 -14.56 -16.90
CA GLU A 271 -1.17 -15.20 -18.21
C GLU A 271 -0.10 -14.64 -19.15
N TYR A 272 0.39 -15.49 -20.06
CA TYR A 272 1.39 -15.14 -21.05
C TYR A 272 0.88 -15.45 -22.46
N LEU A 273 1.23 -14.61 -23.45
CA LEU A 273 0.75 -14.74 -24.83
C LEU A 273 1.04 -16.09 -25.47
N ASP A 274 2.08 -16.80 -25.01
CA ASP A 274 2.43 -18.16 -25.48
C ASP A 274 1.61 -19.26 -24.81
N GLY A 275 0.77 -18.94 -23.83
CA GLY A 275 -0.07 -19.88 -23.07
C GLY A 275 0.66 -20.61 -21.96
N SER A 276 1.89 -20.21 -21.62
CA SER A 276 2.66 -20.79 -20.50
C SER A 276 2.31 -20.17 -19.14
N GLY A 277 1.37 -19.22 -19.11
CA GLY A 277 0.88 -18.56 -17.91
C GLY A 277 -0.11 -19.39 -17.10
N TYR A 278 -0.72 -18.76 -16.11
CA TYR A 278 -1.76 -19.35 -15.25
C TYR A 278 -2.76 -18.28 -14.83
N PRO A 279 -4.00 -18.61 -14.39
CA PRO A 279 -4.52 -19.95 -14.04
C PRO A 279 -5.16 -20.69 -15.21
N ARG A 280 -5.42 -20.07 -16.35
CA ARG A 280 -6.21 -20.64 -17.45
C ARG A 280 -5.37 -21.06 -18.65
N GLY A 281 -4.13 -20.59 -18.79
CA GLY A 281 -3.27 -20.82 -19.94
C GLY A 281 -3.80 -20.13 -21.21
N LEU A 282 -4.31 -18.89 -21.09
CA LEU A 282 -4.78 -18.07 -22.19
C LEU A 282 -3.66 -17.75 -23.17
N LYS A 283 -4.01 -17.53 -24.46
CA LYS A 283 -3.03 -17.27 -25.52
C LYS A 283 -3.45 -16.05 -26.38
N GLY A 284 -2.45 -15.29 -26.78
CA GLY A 284 -2.62 -14.23 -27.78
C GLY A 284 -3.81 -13.32 -27.45
N ASP A 285 -4.77 -13.24 -28.39
CA ASP A 285 -5.93 -12.32 -28.29
C ASP A 285 -6.96 -12.71 -27.22
N GLU A 286 -6.83 -13.87 -26.57
CA GLU A 286 -7.64 -14.20 -25.42
C GLU A 286 -7.29 -13.36 -24.18
N ILE A 287 -6.10 -12.69 -24.19
CA ILE A 287 -5.63 -11.83 -23.11
C ILE A 287 -5.89 -10.37 -23.48
N PRO A 288 -6.83 -9.66 -22.81
CA PRO A 288 -7.14 -8.26 -23.08
C PRO A 288 -5.92 -7.34 -22.88
N ASP A 289 -5.85 -6.23 -23.62
CA ASP A 289 -4.72 -5.29 -23.59
C ASP A 289 -4.45 -4.73 -22.19
N VAL A 290 -5.49 -4.41 -21.42
CA VAL A 290 -5.37 -3.96 -20.01
C VAL A 290 -4.64 -5.00 -19.17
N VAL A 291 -4.95 -6.30 -19.35
CA VAL A 291 -4.26 -7.39 -18.65
C VAL A 291 -2.80 -7.45 -19.08
N ARG A 292 -2.48 -7.36 -20.39
CA ARG A 292 -1.10 -7.34 -20.90
C ARG A 292 -0.29 -6.20 -20.31
N MET A 293 -0.89 -5.01 -20.20
CA MET A 293 -0.25 -3.83 -19.57
C MET A 293 0.03 -4.07 -18.09
N VAL A 294 -0.94 -4.56 -17.33
CA VAL A 294 -0.77 -4.87 -15.91
C VAL A 294 0.30 -5.95 -15.71
N THR A 295 0.32 -6.99 -16.55
CA THR A 295 1.33 -8.06 -16.52
C THR A 295 2.76 -7.49 -16.70
N ILE A 296 2.95 -6.57 -17.65
CA ILE A 296 4.26 -5.92 -17.89
C ILE A 296 4.68 -5.11 -16.65
N CYS A 297 3.76 -4.31 -16.09
CA CYS A 297 4.02 -3.51 -14.90
C CYS A 297 4.31 -4.37 -13.66
N ASP A 298 3.56 -5.48 -13.47
CA ASP A 298 3.75 -6.44 -12.38
C ASP A 298 5.14 -7.08 -12.42
N ILE A 299 5.53 -7.62 -13.58
CA ILE A 299 6.85 -8.23 -13.76
C ILE A 299 7.95 -7.21 -13.52
N TYR A 300 7.84 -6.01 -14.09
CA TYR A 300 8.83 -4.97 -13.89
C TYR A 300 8.93 -4.55 -12.42
N ALA A 301 7.81 -4.32 -11.75
CA ALA A 301 7.75 -4.00 -10.33
C ALA A 301 8.44 -5.07 -9.49
N ALA A 302 8.15 -6.35 -9.74
CA ALA A 302 8.78 -7.47 -9.04
C ALA A 302 10.31 -7.54 -9.25
N LEU A 303 10.85 -7.03 -10.38
CA LEU A 303 12.29 -6.98 -10.65
C LEU A 303 12.99 -5.85 -9.89
N ILE A 304 12.38 -4.66 -9.81
CA ILE A 304 12.96 -3.47 -9.15
C ILE A 304 12.63 -3.36 -7.67
N GLU A 305 11.72 -4.18 -7.15
CA GLU A 305 11.27 -4.18 -5.76
C GLU A 305 12.43 -4.39 -4.78
N ARG A 306 12.46 -3.58 -3.72
CA ARG A 306 13.42 -3.67 -2.62
C ARG A 306 12.92 -4.65 -1.57
N ARG A 307 13.54 -5.82 -1.46
CA ARG A 307 13.27 -6.81 -0.41
C ARG A 307 14.51 -7.04 0.44
N SER A 308 14.34 -7.34 1.72
CA SER A 308 15.44 -7.55 2.68
C SER A 308 16.43 -8.67 2.27
N TYR A 309 16.02 -9.54 1.36
CA TYR A 309 16.80 -10.70 0.89
C TYR A 309 17.13 -10.66 -0.61
N LYS A 310 16.74 -9.60 -1.34
CA LYS A 310 16.96 -9.46 -2.80
C LYS A 310 17.51 -8.09 -3.12
N VAL A 311 18.62 -8.05 -3.86
CA VAL A 311 19.11 -6.80 -4.44
C VAL A 311 18.16 -6.39 -5.57
N PRO A 312 17.61 -5.16 -5.57
CA PRO A 312 16.79 -4.67 -6.65
C PRO A 312 17.59 -4.63 -7.95
N MET A 313 16.92 -4.98 -9.06
CA MET A 313 17.54 -4.92 -10.37
C MET A 313 17.59 -3.45 -10.83
N PRO A 314 18.71 -2.99 -11.42
CA PRO A 314 18.75 -1.67 -12.06
C PRO A 314 17.70 -1.55 -13.16
N PRO A 315 17.13 -0.34 -13.41
CA PRO A 315 16.06 -0.13 -14.39
C PRO A 315 16.37 -0.69 -15.79
N GLU A 316 17.59 -0.50 -16.27
CA GLU A 316 18.03 -0.98 -17.59
C GLU A 316 18.03 -2.53 -17.64
N ALA A 317 18.51 -3.17 -16.58
CA ALA A 317 18.54 -4.63 -16.50
C ALA A 317 17.13 -5.20 -16.37
N ALA A 318 16.24 -4.55 -15.61
CA ALA A 318 14.84 -4.95 -15.47
C ALA A 318 14.09 -4.83 -16.80
N TYR A 319 14.30 -3.73 -17.56
CA TYR A 319 13.74 -3.58 -18.88
C TYR A 319 14.29 -4.62 -19.88
N ALA A 320 15.60 -4.87 -19.87
CA ALA A 320 16.20 -5.93 -20.68
C ALA A 320 15.62 -7.32 -20.37
N ALA A 321 15.29 -7.60 -19.10
CA ALA A 321 14.62 -8.83 -18.71
C ALA A 321 13.20 -8.94 -19.31
N LEU A 322 12.42 -7.86 -19.36
CA LEU A 322 11.12 -7.85 -20.07
C LEU A 322 11.30 -8.19 -21.55
N VAL A 323 12.24 -7.53 -22.20
CA VAL A 323 12.54 -7.79 -23.65
C VAL A 323 12.94 -9.26 -23.87
N ALA A 324 13.72 -9.83 -22.96
CA ALA A 324 14.18 -11.23 -23.03
C ALA A 324 13.05 -12.26 -22.86
N MET A 325 11.89 -11.88 -22.34
CA MET A 325 10.72 -12.75 -22.24
C MET A 325 10.10 -13.07 -23.59
N GLY A 326 10.40 -12.27 -24.63
CA GLY A 326 10.02 -12.55 -26.02
C GLY A 326 8.50 -12.75 -26.20
N GLY A 327 8.11 -13.83 -26.86
CA GLY A 327 6.70 -14.13 -27.19
C GLY A 327 5.76 -14.37 -25.99
N LYS A 328 6.25 -14.25 -24.75
CA LYS A 328 5.39 -14.28 -23.55
C LYS A 328 4.68 -12.97 -23.31
N LEU A 329 5.32 -11.86 -23.65
CA LEU A 329 4.78 -10.50 -23.50
C LEU A 329 4.49 -9.88 -24.85
N ASP A 330 3.62 -8.90 -24.86
CA ASP A 330 3.35 -8.08 -26.04
C ASP A 330 4.57 -7.18 -26.32
N ALA A 331 5.25 -7.46 -27.43
CA ALA A 331 6.50 -6.77 -27.78
C ALA A 331 6.31 -5.28 -28.07
N ASP A 332 5.13 -4.89 -28.58
CA ASP A 332 4.83 -3.49 -28.88
C ASP A 332 4.54 -2.73 -27.57
N LEU A 333 3.79 -3.31 -26.65
CA LEU A 333 3.57 -2.76 -25.31
C LEU A 333 4.88 -2.68 -24.52
N VAL A 334 5.74 -3.72 -24.56
CA VAL A 334 7.06 -3.67 -23.91
C VAL A 334 7.91 -2.54 -24.47
N ARG A 335 7.90 -2.32 -25.79
CA ARG A 335 8.62 -1.22 -26.43
C ARG A 335 8.04 0.14 -26.01
N ALA A 336 6.72 0.26 -25.98
CA ALA A 336 6.03 1.49 -25.56
C ALA A 336 6.21 1.79 -24.05
N PHE A 337 6.50 0.78 -23.21
CA PHE A 337 6.79 0.95 -21.80
C PHE A 337 8.19 1.52 -21.53
N ARG A 338 9.11 1.45 -22.50
CA ARG A 338 10.50 1.89 -22.32
C ARG A 338 10.66 3.34 -21.84
N PRO A 339 9.97 4.36 -22.42
CA PRO A 339 10.10 5.74 -21.95
C PRO A 339 9.67 5.94 -20.49
N VAL A 340 8.70 5.15 -20.02
CA VAL A 340 8.21 5.22 -18.64
C VAL A 340 9.32 4.91 -17.63
N VAL A 341 10.14 3.91 -17.92
CA VAL A 341 11.13 3.37 -16.98
C VAL A 341 12.57 3.73 -17.30
N LEU A 342 12.82 4.16 -18.53
CA LEU A 342 14.11 4.63 -19.01
C LEU A 342 13.88 5.96 -19.77
N PRO A 343 13.58 7.06 -19.07
CA PRO A 343 13.42 8.35 -19.73
C PRO A 343 14.69 8.71 -20.48
N GLY A 344 14.52 9.21 -21.69
CA GLY A 344 15.64 9.73 -22.49
C GLY A 344 16.31 10.90 -21.76
N PRO A 345 17.53 11.30 -22.16
CA PRO A 345 18.12 12.54 -21.67
C PRO A 345 17.13 13.68 -21.94
N ALA A 346 16.84 14.47 -20.91
CA ALA A 346 15.98 15.66 -20.99
C ALA A 346 16.59 16.70 -21.95
#